data_3ea8a8d04f84a329c0e1966d4c0598c6
#
_entry.id   3ea8a8d04f84a329c0e1966d4c0598c6
#
_cell.length_a   1.000
_cell.length_b   1.000
_cell.length_c   1.000
_cell.angle_alpha   90.00
_cell.angle_beta   90.00
_cell.angle_gamma   90.00
#
_symmetry.space_group_name_H-M   'P 1'
#
loop_
_entity.id
_entity.type
_entity.pdbx_description
1 polymer ?
#
loop_
_entity_poly.entity_id
_entity_poly.type
_entity_poly.pdbx_seq_one_letter_code
_entity_poly.pdbx_strand_id
1 'polypeptide(L)'
;MFTMKNKLTDKQKQVLEAIGKYQAENGYPPTVRELAEMFGQASTAGIHKILLLLQQKGFLKKRPGGKSRSLNVVDDAVKTFDSARARSFPILGKVVAGMPDLAVEEREGDLYLDSEWVGKEDIFLLRVRGHSMIDANIYENDLLIVQMTQTCHNGDIIIAMLDDEATVKRFFSERDRIRLQPENPTMQPIYVNKHDPSFRIIGRVKGLLRRY
;
A
#
# COMPACT_ATOMS: atom_id res chain seq x y z
N MET A 1 1.01 -22.17 -12.92
CA MET A 1 2.03 -21.92 -13.96
C MET A 1 1.60 -20.67 -14.72
N PHE A 2 1.89 -19.47 -14.18
CA PHE A 2 1.52 -18.19 -14.80
C PHE A 2 2.61 -17.80 -15.79
N THR A 3 2.29 -17.90 -17.06
CA THR A 3 3.16 -17.73 -18.20
C THR A 3 3.54 -16.25 -18.40
N MET A 4 4.82 -15.96 -18.62
CA MET A 4 5.44 -14.66 -18.96
C MET A 4 4.87 -13.93 -20.21
N LYS A 5 3.68 -14.25 -20.71
CA LYS A 5 3.10 -13.69 -21.95
C LYS A 5 2.41 -12.34 -21.80
N ASN A 6 2.25 -11.80 -20.57
CA ASN A 6 1.42 -10.60 -20.35
C ASN A 6 2.17 -9.30 -20.03
N LYS A 7 3.51 -9.25 -20.22
CA LYS A 7 4.23 -8.00 -19.96
C LYS A 7 3.89 -6.96 -21.06
N LEU A 8 3.35 -5.82 -20.62
CA LEU A 8 3.07 -4.70 -21.52
C LEU A 8 4.36 -3.93 -21.82
N THR A 9 4.50 -3.45 -23.07
CA THR A 9 5.53 -2.45 -23.41
C THR A 9 5.13 -1.09 -22.85
N ASP A 10 6.09 -0.17 -22.68
CA ASP A 10 5.81 1.17 -22.14
C ASP A 10 4.77 1.92 -22.99
N LYS A 11 4.84 1.77 -24.31
CA LYS A 11 3.85 2.36 -25.20
C LYS A 11 2.46 1.74 -25.08
N GLN A 12 2.36 0.44 -24.80
CA GLN A 12 1.08 -0.22 -24.51
C GLN A 12 0.49 0.26 -23.18
N LYS A 13 1.32 0.46 -22.17
CA LYS A 13 0.90 1.03 -20.88
C LYS A 13 0.36 2.44 -21.06
N GLN A 14 1.10 3.33 -21.71
CA GLN A 14 0.67 4.70 -21.98
C GLN A 14 -0.68 4.78 -22.68
N VAL A 15 -0.90 3.95 -23.70
CA VAL A 15 -2.18 3.92 -24.42
C VAL A 15 -3.33 3.44 -23.54
N LEU A 16 -3.10 2.44 -22.73
CA LEU A 16 -4.12 1.91 -21.81
C LEU A 16 -4.46 2.93 -20.71
N GLU A 17 -3.46 3.63 -20.12
CA GLU A 17 -3.62 4.75 -19.18
C GLU A 17 -4.46 5.89 -19.78
N ALA A 18 -4.12 6.29 -21.00
CA ALA A 18 -4.86 7.34 -21.69
C ALA A 18 -6.34 6.98 -21.89
N ILE A 19 -6.63 5.71 -22.20
CA ILE A 19 -8.02 5.21 -22.33
C ILE A 19 -8.73 5.30 -20.98
N GLY A 20 -8.10 4.81 -19.90
CA GLY A 20 -8.67 4.82 -18.54
C GLY A 20 -8.95 6.24 -18.05
N LYS A 21 -7.98 7.15 -18.20
CA LYS A 21 -8.12 8.56 -17.83
C LYS A 21 -9.25 9.25 -18.60
N TYR A 22 -9.28 9.09 -19.92
CA TYR A 22 -10.32 9.67 -20.76
C TYR A 22 -11.72 9.16 -20.38
N GLN A 23 -11.82 7.85 -20.09
CA GLN A 23 -13.08 7.24 -19.68
C GLN A 23 -13.56 7.72 -18.30
N ALA A 24 -12.63 7.94 -17.35
CA ALA A 24 -12.95 8.51 -16.04
C ALA A 24 -13.44 9.96 -16.14
N GLU A 25 -12.83 10.77 -17.02
CA GLU A 25 -13.18 12.18 -17.21
C GLU A 25 -14.47 12.38 -18.01
N ASN A 26 -14.75 11.51 -19.00
CA ASN A 26 -15.83 11.72 -19.99
C ASN A 26 -17.00 10.73 -19.84
N GLY A 27 -16.86 9.67 -19.04
CA GLY A 27 -17.89 8.62 -18.86
C GLY A 27 -17.97 7.60 -20.02
N TYR A 28 -17.14 7.72 -21.06
CA TYR A 28 -17.08 6.81 -22.20
C TYR A 28 -15.65 6.71 -22.75
N PRO A 29 -15.28 5.60 -23.41
CA PRO A 29 -13.94 5.41 -23.94
C PRO A 29 -13.66 6.32 -25.16
N PRO A 30 -12.38 6.69 -25.39
CA PRO A 30 -11.99 7.44 -26.57
C PRO A 30 -12.11 6.61 -27.87
N THR A 31 -12.27 7.28 -28.97
CA THR A 31 -12.16 6.67 -30.33
C THR A 31 -10.68 6.44 -30.66
N VAL A 32 -10.41 5.57 -31.64
CA VAL A 32 -9.04 5.37 -32.18
C VAL A 32 -8.42 6.66 -32.69
N ARG A 33 -9.25 7.57 -33.24
CA ARG A 33 -8.82 8.86 -33.76
C ARG A 33 -8.43 9.83 -32.63
N GLU A 34 -9.27 9.94 -31.60
CA GLU A 34 -8.96 10.73 -30.40
C GLU A 34 -7.67 10.25 -29.74
N LEU A 35 -7.47 8.92 -29.64
CA LEU A 35 -6.20 8.37 -29.15
C LEU A 35 -5.01 8.74 -30.04
N ALA A 36 -5.14 8.67 -31.37
CA ALA A 36 -4.07 9.05 -32.27
C ALA A 36 -3.69 10.53 -32.11
N GLU A 37 -4.68 11.40 -31.95
CA GLU A 37 -4.50 12.84 -31.68
C GLU A 37 -3.79 13.08 -30.32
N MET A 38 -4.21 12.39 -29.24
CA MET A 38 -3.58 12.48 -27.92
C MET A 38 -2.09 12.09 -27.94
N PHE A 39 -1.71 11.16 -28.83
CA PHE A 39 -0.32 10.70 -28.98
C PHE A 39 0.44 11.41 -30.10
N GLY A 40 -0.12 12.47 -30.70
CA GLY A 40 0.52 13.24 -31.78
C GLY A 40 0.80 12.40 -33.03
N GLN A 41 0.00 11.35 -33.28
CA GLN A 41 0.17 10.48 -34.45
C GLN A 41 -0.71 10.93 -35.63
N ALA A 42 -0.09 11.17 -36.75
CA ALA A 42 -0.81 11.53 -38.00
C ALA A 42 -1.67 10.37 -38.56
N SER A 43 -1.42 9.13 -38.12
CA SER A 43 -2.13 7.93 -38.58
C SER A 43 -2.68 7.10 -37.40
N THR A 44 -3.91 6.61 -37.55
CA THR A 44 -4.55 5.71 -36.60
C THR A 44 -4.00 4.29 -36.63
N ALA A 45 -3.21 3.91 -37.62
CA ALA A 45 -2.75 2.54 -37.83
C ALA A 45 -1.86 2.02 -36.68
N GLY A 46 -0.97 2.88 -36.15
CA GLY A 46 -0.11 2.56 -35.01
C GLY A 46 -0.91 2.29 -33.73
N ILE A 47 -1.87 3.16 -33.43
CA ILE A 47 -2.77 2.99 -32.28
C ILE A 47 -3.63 1.74 -32.44
N HIS A 48 -4.19 1.49 -33.62
CA HIS A 48 -5.00 0.31 -33.89
C HIS A 48 -4.24 -0.99 -33.64
N LYS A 49 -2.97 -1.06 -34.04
CA LYS A 49 -2.09 -2.22 -33.76
C LYS A 49 -1.88 -2.43 -32.26
N ILE A 50 -1.68 -1.35 -31.51
CA ILE A 50 -1.52 -1.42 -30.04
C ILE A 50 -2.81 -1.90 -29.39
N LEU A 51 -3.97 -1.40 -29.80
CA LEU A 51 -5.28 -1.82 -29.28
C LEU A 51 -5.56 -3.29 -29.55
N LEU A 52 -5.23 -3.83 -30.72
CA LEU A 52 -5.35 -5.26 -31.03
C LEU A 52 -4.46 -6.11 -30.10
N LEU A 53 -3.22 -5.69 -29.86
CA LEU A 53 -2.33 -6.39 -28.94
C LEU A 53 -2.82 -6.36 -27.50
N LEU A 54 -3.40 -5.23 -27.06
CA LEU A 54 -4.01 -5.11 -25.74
C LEU A 54 -5.26 -6.01 -25.59
N GLN A 55 -6.05 -6.14 -26.66
CA GLN A 55 -7.17 -7.08 -26.70
C GLN A 55 -6.71 -8.54 -26.64
N GLN A 56 -5.68 -8.92 -27.42
CA GLN A 56 -5.09 -10.27 -27.40
C GLN A 56 -4.50 -10.62 -26.03
N LYS A 57 -3.95 -9.64 -25.33
CA LYS A 57 -3.43 -9.80 -23.97
C LYS A 57 -4.52 -9.74 -22.89
N GLY A 58 -5.78 -9.49 -23.23
CA GLY A 58 -6.93 -9.47 -22.31
C GLY A 58 -7.14 -8.16 -21.55
N PHE A 59 -6.39 -7.10 -21.86
CA PHE A 59 -6.50 -5.80 -21.18
C PHE A 59 -7.67 -4.94 -21.73
N LEU A 60 -8.16 -5.22 -22.93
CA LEU A 60 -9.30 -4.55 -23.54
C LEU A 60 -10.35 -5.59 -23.97
N LYS A 61 -11.63 -5.28 -23.78
CA LYS A 61 -12.75 -6.03 -24.35
C LYS A 61 -13.51 -5.16 -25.33
N LYS A 62 -13.98 -5.77 -26.42
CA LYS A 62 -14.83 -5.11 -27.41
C LYS A 62 -16.29 -5.33 -27.01
N ARG A 63 -17.11 -4.27 -26.90
CA ARG A 63 -18.55 -4.42 -26.70
C ARG A 63 -19.19 -5.04 -27.96
N PRO A 64 -20.13 -5.97 -27.80
CA PRO A 64 -20.93 -6.44 -28.94
C PRO A 64 -21.71 -5.26 -29.54
N GLY A 65 -21.58 -5.05 -30.86
CA GLY A 65 -22.35 -4.00 -31.55
C GLY A 65 -21.55 -3.04 -32.47
N GLY A 66 -20.24 -3.17 -32.56
CA GLY A 66 -19.41 -2.61 -33.65
C GLY A 66 -19.39 -1.09 -33.87
N LYS A 67 -19.90 -0.27 -32.94
CA LYS A 67 -19.87 1.20 -33.05
C LYS A 67 -18.55 1.80 -32.56
N SER A 68 -18.24 3.01 -33.03
CA SER A 68 -16.97 3.74 -32.88
C SER A 68 -16.39 3.91 -31.47
N ARG A 69 -17.15 3.63 -30.40
CA ARG A 69 -16.75 3.72 -28.98
C ARG A 69 -16.93 2.40 -28.26
N SER A 70 -16.54 1.29 -28.88
CA SER A 70 -16.77 -0.05 -28.37
C SER A 70 -15.61 -0.64 -27.52
N LEU A 71 -14.59 0.16 -27.23
CA LEU A 71 -13.46 -0.26 -26.42
C LEU A 71 -13.81 -0.11 -24.93
N ASN A 72 -13.80 -1.21 -24.18
CA ASN A 72 -13.85 -1.17 -22.72
C ASN A 72 -12.53 -1.70 -22.16
N VAL A 73 -11.93 -0.95 -21.29
CA VAL A 73 -10.87 -1.46 -20.42
C VAL A 73 -11.49 -2.50 -19.51
N VAL A 74 -10.89 -3.68 -19.43
CA VAL A 74 -11.34 -4.72 -18.49
C VAL A 74 -11.09 -4.19 -17.09
N ASP A 75 -12.07 -4.29 -16.18
CA ASP A 75 -11.95 -3.79 -14.80
C ASP A 75 -10.68 -4.33 -14.09
N ASP A 76 -10.27 -5.56 -14.41
CA ASP A 76 -9.00 -6.12 -13.96
C ASP A 76 -7.77 -5.44 -14.59
N ALA A 77 -7.91 -4.79 -15.74
CA ALA A 77 -6.83 -4.05 -16.38
C ALA A 77 -6.67 -2.65 -15.77
N VAL A 78 -7.75 -1.98 -15.37
CA VAL A 78 -7.70 -0.75 -14.56
C VAL A 78 -7.07 -1.06 -13.21
N LYS A 79 -7.43 -2.17 -12.56
CA LYS A 79 -6.76 -2.66 -11.34
C LYS A 79 -5.28 -2.97 -11.57
N THR A 80 -4.86 -3.38 -12.78
CA THR A 80 -3.45 -3.62 -13.12
C THR A 80 -2.68 -2.32 -13.33
N PHE A 81 -3.35 -1.19 -13.63
CA PHE A 81 -2.73 0.14 -13.74
C PHE A 81 -2.58 0.83 -12.39
N ASP A 82 -3.61 0.79 -11.55
CA ASP A 82 -3.49 1.17 -10.14
C ASP A 82 -2.48 0.25 -9.42
N SER A 83 -2.33 -1.02 -9.85
CA SER A 83 -1.34 -1.94 -9.29
C SER A 83 0.13 -1.56 -9.61
N ALA A 84 0.41 -0.73 -10.63
CA ALA A 84 1.75 -0.17 -10.82
C ALA A 84 2.10 0.87 -9.74
N ARG A 85 1.08 1.48 -9.10
CA ARG A 85 1.21 2.36 -7.95
C ARG A 85 0.87 1.64 -6.64
N ALA A 86 0.05 0.59 -6.68
CA ALA A 86 -0.33 -0.19 -5.52
C ALA A 86 0.81 -1.14 -5.12
N ARG A 87 1.32 -0.95 -3.91
CA ARG A 87 2.25 -1.88 -3.27
C ARG A 87 1.47 -2.78 -2.30
N SER A 88 1.81 -4.06 -2.30
CA SER A 88 1.28 -5.02 -1.33
C SER A 88 2.06 -4.91 -0.02
N PHE A 89 1.34 -4.78 1.08
CA PHE A 89 1.90 -4.72 2.43
C PHE A 89 1.33 -5.86 3.28
N PRO A 90 2.17 -6.63 3.97
CA PRO A 90 1.71 -7.71 4.84
C PRO A 90 0.96 -7.13 6.05
N ILE A 91 -0.14 -7.78 6.42
CA ILE A 91 -0.86 -7.55 7.67
C ILE A 91 -0.33 -8.56 8.69
N LEU A 92 0.22 -8.06 9.79
CA LEU A 92 0.72 -8.87 10.90
C LEU A 92 -0.26 -8.80 12.07
N GLY A 93 -0.65 -9.96 12.60
CA GLY A 93 -1.46 -10.05 13.81
C GLY A 93 -0.63 -9.86 15.08
N LYS A 94 0.65 -10.23 15.03
CA LYS A 94 1.63 -10.09 16.12
C LYS A 94 3.02 -9.90 15.52
N VAL A 95 3.88 -9.18 16.22
CA VAL A 95 5.31 -9.08 15.90
C VAL A 95 6.07 -9.97 16.88
N VAL A 96 6.87 -10.90 16.37
CA VAL A 96 7.66 -11.84 17.18
C VAL A 96 9.14 -11.45 17.12
N ALA A 97 9.86 -11.72 18.20
CA ALA A 97 11.30 -11.46 18.29
C ALA A 97 12.12 -12.33 17.32
N GLY A 98 13.17 -11.75 16.73
CA GLY A 98 14.11 -12.49 15.88
C GLY A 98 14.01 -12.24 14.39
N MET A 99 13.25 -11.22 13.96
CA MET A 99 12.98 -10.95 12.54
C MET A 99 14.05 -10.13 11.82
N PRO A 100 14.89 -10.71 10.95
CA PRO A 100 15.42 -10.02 9.78
C PRO A 100 14.44 -10.02 8.60
N ASP A 101 13.61 -11.06 8.46
CA ASP A 101 12.51 -11.15 7.49
C ASP A 101 11.18 -11.33 8.25
N LEU A 102 10.20 -10.46 7.96
CA LEU A 102 8.84 -10.50 8.52
C LEU A 102 8.30 -11.93 8.51
N ALA A 103 8.44 -12.66 9.62
CA ALA A 103 8.19 -14.09 9.67
C ALA A 103 6.74 -14.41 9.27
N VAL A 104 6.63 -15.36 8.37
CA VAL A 104 5.40 -15.78 7.68
C VAL A 104 4.33 -16.30 8.65
N GLU A 105 4.71 -16.63 9.89
CA GLU A 105 3.88 -17.40 10.83
C GLU A 105 2.69 -16.64 11.43
N GLU A 106 2.67 -15.29 11.38
CA GLU A 106 1.52 -14.51 11.86
C GLU A 106 0.98 -13.51 10.82
N ARG A 107 1.18 -13.78 9.53
CA ARG A 107 0.63 -12.99 8.46
C ARG A 107 -0.85 -13.31 8.24
N GLU A 108 -1.71 -12.34 8.54
CA GLU A 108 -3.17 -12.45 8.37
C GLU A 108 -3.63 -12.25 6.92
N GLY A 109 -2.76 -11.70 6.07
CA GLY A 109 -3.04 -11.39 4.67
C GLY A 109 -2.23 -10.22 4.14
N ASP A 110 -2.70 -9.62 3.05
CA ASP A 110 -2.11 -8.46 2.42
C ASP A 110 -3.13 -7.37 2.16
N LEU A 111 -2.68 -6.11 2.25
CA LEU A 111 -3.44 -4.97 1.81
C LEU A 111 -2.64 -4.19 0.76
N TYR A 112 -3.32 -3.80 -0.32
CA TYR A 112 -2.74 -2.98 -1.37
C TYR A 112 -3.02 -1.51 -1.06
N LEU A 113 -1.96 -0.72 -0.94
CA LEU A 113 -2.03 0.72 -0.72
C LEU A 113 -1.30 1.45 -1.85
N ASP A 114 -1.76 2.66 -2.17
CA ASP A 114 -1.09 3.50 -3.16
C ASP A 114 0.30 3.90 -2.66
N SER A 115 1.32 3.66 -3.50
CA SER A 115 2.72 3.99 -3.20
C SER A 115 2.98 5.49 -3.05
N GLU A 116 2.14 6.36 -3.63
CA GLU A 116 2.24 7.80 -3.41
C GLU A 116 1.83 8.18 -1.98
N TRP A 117 0.88 7.44 -1.39
CA TRP A 117 0.40 7.69 -0.04
C TRP A 117 1.33 7.13 1.04
N VAL A 118 1.91 5.94 0.83
CA VAL A 118 2.80 5.29 1.81
C VAL A 118 4.28 5.60 1.60
N GLY A 119 4.65 6.17 0.45
CA GLY A 119 6.04 6.49 0.10
C GLY A 119 6.84 5.26 -0.36
N LYS A 120 8.18 5.43 -0.41
CA LYS A 120 9.13 4.38 -0.82
C LYS A 120 9.68 3.56 0.35
N GLU A 121 9.28 3.88 1.54
CA GLU A 121 9.75 3.30 2.80
C GLU A 121 9.34 1.82 2.91
N ASP A 122 10.05 1.06 3.72
CA ASP A 122 9.66 -0.29 4.07
C ASP A 122 8.55 -0.24 5.12
N ILE A 123 7.37 -0.70 4.72
CA ILE A 123 6.13 -0.61 5.49
C ILE A 123 5.59 -2.02 5.75
N PHE A 124 5.03 -2.23 6.92
CA PHE A 124 4.12 -3.31 7.22
C PHE A 124 2.86 -2.78 7.92
N LEU A 125 1.82 -3.57 7.95
CA LEU A 125 0.59 -3.27 8.66
C LEU A 125 0.52 -4.12 9.93
N LEU A 126 0.20 -3.50 11.06
CA LEU A 126 0.07 -4.19 12.34
C LEU A 126 -1.35 -4.05 12.86
N ARG A 127 -2.00 -5.17 13.17
CA ARG A 127 -3.29 -5.15 13.84
C ARG A 127 -3.13 -4.81 15.30
N VAL A 128 -3.86 -3.78 15.73
CA VAL A 128 -3.88 -3.35 17.12
C VAL A 128 -4.62 -4.37 17.99
N ARG A 129 -4.00 -4.71 19.11
CA ARG A 129 -4.61 -5.50 20.19
C ARG A 129 -4.55 -4.71 21.49
N GLY A 130 -5.68 -4.65 22.20
CA GLY A 130 -5.79 -3.94 23.48
C GLY A 130 -6.09 -2.44 23.32
N HIS A 131 -6.00 -1.73 24.45
CA HIS A 131 -6.58 -0.39 24.61
C HIS A 131 -5.57 0.64 25.13
N SER A 132 -4.26 0.39 24.96
CA SER A 132 -3.24 1.26 25.56
C SER A 132 -3.08 2.63 24.87
N MET A 133 -3.71 2.84 23.71
CA MET A 133 -3.55 4.03 22.88
C MET A 133 -4.89 4.71 22.49
N ILE A 134 -5.92 4.54 23.30
CA ILE A 134 -7.28 5.03 23.02
C ILE A 134 -7.36 6.56 22.94
N ASP A 135 -6.60 7.29 23.75
CA ASP A 135 -6.56 8.75 23.73
C ASP A 135 -5.77 9.30 22.53
N ALA A 136 -5.02 8.44 21.85
CA ALA A 136 -4.44 8.72 20.54
C ALA A 136 -5.37 8.31 19.37
N ASN A 137 -6.64 7.98 19.66
CA ASN A 137 -7.65 7.48 18.73
C ASN A 137 -7.22 6.18 18.01
N ILE A 138 -6.40 5.35 18.65
CA ILE A 138 -6.02 4.03 18.19
C ILE A 138 -6.76 3.00 19.02
N TYR A 139 -7.62 2.21 18.37
CA TYR A 139 -8.47 1.23 19.03
C TYR A 139 -8.14 -0.19 18.58
N GLU A 140 -8.65 -1.15 19.33
CA GLU A 140 -8.53 -2.56 18.99
C GLU A 140 -9.07 -2.83 17.57
N ASN A 141 -8.39 -3.72 16.82
CA ASN A 141 -8.62 -4.08 15.43
C ASN A 141 -8.26 -3.03 14.37
N ASP A 142 -7.79 -1.83 14.73
CA ASP A 142 -7.19 -0.92 13.77
C ASP A 142 -5.98 -1.57 13.10
N LEU A 143 -5.70 -1.19 11.85
CA LEU A 143 -4.47 -1.52 11.16
C LEU A 143 -3.54 -0.31 11.18
N LEU A 144 -2.44 -0.40 11.91
CA LEU A 144 -1.40 0.62 11.91
C LEU A 144 -0.52 0.47 10.67
N ILE A 145 -0.24 1.58 10.00
CA ILE A 145 0.77 1.67 8.94
C ILE A 145 2.08 1.97 9.63
N VAL A 146 3.00 1.01 9.61
CA VAL A 146 4.25 1.06 10.36
C VAL A 146 5.43 1.11 9.41
N GLN A 147 6.21 2.19 9.49
CA GLN A 147 7.51 2.29 8.84
C GLN A 147 8.55 1.51 9.63
N MET A 148 9.23 0.57 8.98
CA MET A 148 10.35 -0.14 9.60
C MET A 148 11.51 0.82 9.82
N THR A 149 11.85 1.06 11.08
CA THR A 149 12.97 1.91 11.48
C THR A 149 13.35 1.63 12.93
N GLN A 150 14.63 1.77 13.22
CA GLN A 150 15.14 1.70 14.60
C GLN A 150 15.30 3.08 15.23
N THR A 151 15.02 4.15 14.49
CA THR A 151 15.15 5.54 14.95
C THR A 151 13.79 6.21 15.08
N CYS A 152 13.63 6.97 16.16
CA CYS A 152 12.42 7.75 16.44
C CYS A 152 12.76 9.02 17.23
N HIS A 153 11.80 9.93 17.31
CA HIS A 153 11.90 11.17 18.07
C HIS A 153 10.89 11.15 19.22
N ASN A 154 11.14 12.00 20.21
CA ASN A 154 10.19 12.19 21.32
C ASN A 154 8.81 12.59 20.78
N GLY A 155 7.79 11.89 21.24
CA GLY A 155 6.41 12.08 20.79
C GLY A 155 5.96 11.16 19.66
N ASP A 156 6.88 10.45 18.98
CA ASP A 156 6.48 9.45 17.97
C ASP A 156 5.72 8.29 18.61
N ILE A 157 4.73 7.77 17.91
CA ILE A 157 4.08 6.50 18.25
C ILE A 157 4.89 5.40 17.58
N ILE A 158 5.39 4.46 18.37
CA ILE A 158 6.28 3.39 17.92
C ILE A 158 5.72 2.01 18.22
N ILE A 159 6.21 1.03 17.47
CA ILE A 159 6.16 -0.37 17.85
C ILE A 159 7.49 -0.69 18.52
N ALA A 160 7.43 -1.00 19.79
CA ALA A 160 8.58 -1.44 20.59
C ALA A 160 8.46 -2.92 20.91
N MET A 161 9.58 -3.60 20.91
CA MET A 161 9.73 -4.95 21.44
C MET A 161 10.38 -4.85 22.81
N LEU A 162 9.82 -5.52 23.78
CA LEU A 162 10.34 -5.66 25.13
C LEU A 162 10.10 -7.11 25.58
N ASP A 163 11.15 -7.84 25.94
CA ASP A 163 11.09 -9.24 26.38
C ASP A 163 10.24 -10.12 25.44
N ASP A 164 10.47 -10.02 24.11
CA ASP A 164 9.76 -10.75 23.06
C ASP A 164 8.27 -10.40 22.88
N GLU A 165 7.79 -9.37 23.57
CA GLU A 165 6.44 -8.84 23.37
C GLU A 165 6.45 -7.49 22.65
N ALA A 166 5.66 -7.38 21.58
CA ALA A 166 5.48 -6.13 20.85
C ALA A 166 4.42 -5.26 21.53
N THR A 167 4.71 -3.97 21.66
CA THR A 167 3.77 -3.01 22.24
C THR A 167 3.75 -1.71 21.44
N VAL A 168 2.58 -1.07 21.37
CA VAL A 168 2.39 0.26 20.77
C VAL A 168 2.36 1.30 21.86
N LYS A 169 3.27 2.26 21.84
CA LYS A 169 3.37 3.33 22.84
C LYS A 169 3.89 4.62 22.22
N ARG A 170 3.68 5.73 22.91
CA ARG A 170 4.37 6.98 22.57
C ARG A 170 5.75 6.99 23.21
N PHE A 171 6.75 7.27 22.41
CA PHE A 171 8.17 7.23 22.78
C PHE A 171 8.64 8.54 23.37
N PHE A 172 9.40 8.46 24.47
CA PHE A 172 10.16 9.56 25.02
C PHE A 172 11.54 9.08 25.49
N SER A 173 12.60 9.66 24.96
CA SER A 173 13.96 9.47 25.45
C SER A 173 14.21 10.50 26.55
N GLU A 174 14.28 10.06 27.78
CA GLU A 174 14.68 10.84 28.96
C GLU A 174 16.19 10.78 29.16
N ARG A 175 16.74 11.40 30.20
CA ARG A 175 18.19 11.53 30.38
C ARG A 175 18.91 10.16 30.40
N ASP A 176 18.42 9.21 31.16
CA ASP A 176 19.03 7.90 31.44
C ASP A 176 18.18 6.70 31.06
N ARG A 177 16.93 6.94 30.67
CA ARG A 177 15.95 5.90 30.37
C ARG A 177 15.06 6.28 29.18
N ILE A 178 14.32 5.29 28.71
CA ILE A 178 13.24 5.46 27.73
C ILE A 178 11.92 5.32 28.49
N ARG A 179 10.99 6.22 28.22
CA ARG A 179 9.61 6.12 28.67
C ARG A 179 8.73 5.76 27.50
N LEU A 180 8.06 4.63 27.61
CA LEU A 180 7.02 4.17 26.71
C LEU A 180 5.67 4.55 27.32
N GLN A 181 5.10 5.64 26.83
CA GLN A 181 3.89 6.24 27.38
C GLN A 181 2.64 5.64 26.72
N PRO A 182 1.72 5.01 27.46
CA PRO A 182 0.39 4.70 26.95
C PRO A 182 -0.43 6.00 26.80
N GLU A 183 -1.24 6.05 25.80
CA GLU A 183 -2.30 7.05 25.62
C GLU A 183 -3.62 6.48 26.16
N ASN A 184 -3.61 6.15 27.45
CA ASN A 184 -4.75 5.65 28.22
C ASN A 184 -4.52 6.01 29.69
N PRO A 185 -5.41 6.81 30.31
CA PRO A 185 -5.23 7.32 31.66
C PRO A 185 -5.26 6.23 32.75
N THR A 186 -5.78 5.03 32.43
CA THR A 186 -5.82 3.92 33.36
C THR A 186 -4.53 3.08 33.37
N MET A 187 -3.58 3.38 32.48
CA MET A 187 -2.34 2.61 32.31
C MET A 187 -1.13 3.43 32.72
N GLN A 188 -0.15 2.76 33.32
CA GLN A 188 1.11 3.37 33.73
C GLN A 188 2.16 3.31 32.61
N PRO A 189 3.07 4.30 32.51
CA PRO A 189 4.21 4.26 31.61
C PRO A 189 5.13 3.08 31.92
N ILE A 190 5.75 2.53 30.87
CA ILE A 190 6.82 1.54 31.00
C ILE A 190 8.15 2.28 30.88
N TYR A 191 9.05 2.06 31.83
CA TYR A 191 10.39 2.64 31.83
C TYR A 191 11.43 1.57 31.52
N VAL A 192 12.27 1.83 30.53
CA VAL A 192 13.29 0.89 30.07
C VAL A 192 14.65 1.59 30.10
N ASN A 193 15.70 0.88 30.51
CA ASN A 193 17.06 1.40 30.42
C ASN A 193 17.45 1.57 28.92
N LYS A 194 18.17 2.63 28.58
CA LYS A 194 18.63 2.86 27.18
C LYS A 194 19.51 1.77 26.62
N HIS A 195 20.18 1.03 27.49
CA HIS A 195 21.11 -0.05 27.12
C HIS A 195 20.52 -1.45 27.40
N ASP A 196 19.20 -1.53 27.60
CA ASP A 196 18.55 -2.81 27.82
C ASP A 196 18.56 -3.64 26.53
N PRO A 197 19.20 -4.81 26.50
CA PRO A 197 19.28 -5.65 25.32
C PRO A 197 17.92 -6.25 24.91
N SER A 198 16.96 -6.29 25.83
CA SER A 198 15.60 -6.78 25.54
C SER A 198 14.74 -5.75 24.82
N PHE A 199 15.17 -4.46 24.81
CA PHE A 199 14.44 -3.38 24.19
C PHE A 199 14.89 -3.14 22.74
N ARG A 200 13.94 -3.11 21.80
CA ARG A 200 14.18 -2.74 20.40
C ARG A 200 13.01 -1.94 19.84
N ILE A 201 13.33 -0.94 19.03
CA ILE A 201 12.34 -0.25 18.20
C ILE A 201 12.19 -1.05 16.91
N ILE A 202 10.97 -1.47 16.59
CA ILE A 202 10.63 -2.22 15.38
C ILE A 202 10.20 -1.27 14.26
N GLY A 203 9.48 -0.20 14.63
CA GLY A 203 9.03 0.76 13.63
C GLY A 203 8.27 1.92 14.24
N ARG A 204 8.00 2.91 13.39
CA ARG A 204 7.25 4.12 13.70
C ARG A 204 5.90 4.10 12.99
N VAL A 205 4.85 4.44 13.71
CA VAL A 205 3.50 4.57 13.15
C VAL A 205 3.42 5.82 12.28
N LYS A 206 2.97 5.66 11.04
CA LYS A 206 2.77 6.74 10.05
C LYS A 206 1.29 7.11 9.90
N GLY A 207 0.42 6.17 10.20
CA GLY A 207 -1.02 6.33 10.06
C GLY A 207 -1.76 5.08 10.50
N LEU A 208 -3.08 5.12 10.37
CA LEU A 208 -3.94 3.98 10.65
C LEU A 208 -5.06 3.86 9.63
N LEU A 209 -5.57 2.64 9.49
CA LEU A 209 -6.75 2.30 8.72
C LEU A 209 -7.77 1.65 9.66
N ARG A 210 -9.01 2.12 9.60
CA ARG A 210 -10.12 1.57 10.35
C ARG A 210 -11.27 1.22 9.42
N ARG A 211 -11.83 0.05 9.62
CA ARG A 211 -13.04 -0.37 8.94
C ARG A 211 -14.21 -0.24 9.92
N TYR A 212 -15.29 0.42 9.49
CA TYR A 212 -16.54 0.55 10.23
C TYR A 212 -17.56 -0.50 9.78
#